data_62dbf18566235e6136d05835f076f86b
#
_entry.id   62dbf18566235e6136d05835f076f86b
#
_cell.length_a   1.000
_cell.length_b   1.000
_cell.length_c   1.000
_cell.angle_alpha   90.00
_cell.angle_beta   90.00
_cell.angle_gamma   90.00
#
_symmetry.space_group_name_H-M   'P 1'
#
loop_
_entity.id
_entity.type
_entity.pdbx_description
1 polymer ?
#
loop_
_entity_poly.entity_id
_entity_poly.type
_entity_poly.pdbx_seq_one_letter_code
_entity_poly.pdbx_strand_id
1 'polypeptide(L)'
;MNKSTFHWYARRAHRYLGIILGVQFLAWTVGGFYFSWTNIESIRGEPLRKEATLLQGEGTWASLSEVISGIKNRNPVDGLVSVQLIEILGKPCYQIVFQSDGKERVQLADGRSGALRPPLTRKEAIALAQSRLFRKAEFKGAAYLTQTDAHHEYREKPLPAYAVQFGAPVHTIVYVSTE
;
A
#
# COMPACT_ATOMS: atom_id res chain seq x y z
N MET A 1 7.24 61.51 -6.41
CA MET A 1 7.93 60.59 -5.48
C MET A 1 9.43 60.82 -5.67
N ASN A 2 10.10 61.27 -4.62
CA ASN A 2 11.51 61.72 -4.74
C ASN A 2 12.40 60.47 -4.98
N LYS A 3 13.31 60.50 -5.98
CA LYS A 3 14.20 59.37 -6.36
C LYS A 3 14.99 58.81 -5.16
N SER A 4 15.37 59.66 -4.22
CA SER A 4 16.10 59.22 -3.01
C SER A 4 15.26 58.37 -2.05
N THR A 5 13.98 58.66 -1.93
CA THR A 5 13.03 57.91 -1.08
C THR A 5 12.78 56.52 -1.65
N PHE A 6 12.67 56.41 -2.98
CA PHE A 6 12.48 55.11 -3.64
C PHE A 6 13.67 54.19 -3.42
N HIS A 7 14.90 54.68 -3.59
CA HIS A 7 16.13 53.89 -3.36
C HIS A 7 16.27 53.43 -1.90
N TRP A 8 15.80 54.24 -0.94
CA TRP A 8 15.81 53.85 0.47
C TRP A 8 14.83 52.68 0.73
N TYR A 9 13.60 52.75 0.23
CA TYR A 9 12.62 51.67 0.36
C TYR A 9 13.08 50.41 -0.36
N ALA A 10 13.63 50.52 -1.55
CA ALA A 10 14.14 49.40 -2.31
C ALA A 10 15.24 48.65 -1.57
N ARG A 11 16.21 49.36 -0.99
CA ARG A 11 17.31 48.75 -0.19
C ARG A 11 16.75 48.07 1.08
N ARG A 12 15.77 48.69 1.72
CA ARG A 12 15.14 48.13 2.92
C ARG A 12 14.35 46.87 2.59
N ALA A 13 13.54 46.90 1.55
CA ALA A 13 12.79 45.76 1.05
C ALA A 13 13.74 44.59 0.67
N HIS A 14 14.80 44.89 -0.08
CA HIS A 14 15.80 43.89 -0.45
C HIS A 14 16.45 43.23 0.76
N ARG A 15 16.77 44.00 1.81
CA ARG A 15 17.35 43.48 3.06
C ARG A 15 16.39 42.50 3.76
N TYR A 16 15.11 42.87 3.91
CA TYR A 16 14.12 42.00 4.59
C TYR A 16 13.80 40.77 3.75
N LEU A 17 13.63 40.94 2.44
CA LEU A 17 13.45 39.81 1.53
C LEU A 17 14.64 38.85 1.59
N GLY A 18 15.87 39.38 1.59
CA GLY A 18 17.09 38.58 1.69
C GLY A 18 17.17 37.77 2.99
N ILE A 19 16.74 38.35 4.11
CA ILE A 19 16.68 37.63 5.40
C ILE A 19 15.64 36.51 5.34
N ILE A 20 14.42 36.80 4.86
CA ILE A 20 13.35 35.81 4.76
C ILE A 20 13.75 34.64 3.86
N LEU A 21 14.26 34.95 2.65
CA LEU A 21 14.71 33.94 1.71
C LEU A 21 15.90 33.15 2.24
N GLY A 22 16.83 33.82 2.94
CA GLY A 22 18.00 33.17 3.56
C GLY A 22 17.58 32.16 4.64
N VAL A 23 16.64 32.52 5.51
CA VAL A 23 16.10 31.59 6.52
C VAL A 23 15.38 30.41 5.86
N GLN A 24 14.57 30.68 4.83
CA GLN A 24 13.87 29.63 4.10
C GLN A 24 14.86 28.67 3.38
N PHE A 25 15.90 29.23 2.75
CA PHE A 25 16.95 28.43 2.11
C PHE A 25 17.70 27.56 3.14
N LEU A 26 18.03 28.13 4.30
CA LEU A 26 18.64 27.39 5.39
C LEU A 26 17.75 26.24 5.88
N ALA A 27 16.44 26.49 6.06
CA ALA A 27 15.48 25.45 6.47
C ALA A 27 15.40 24.31 5.43
N TRP A 28 15.41 24.64 4.14
CA TRP A 28 15.42 23.63 3.06
C TRP A 28 16.74 22.84 3.03
N THR A 29 17.85 23.51 3.25
CA THR A 29 19.17 22.85 3.31
C THR A 29 19.21 21.85 4.47
N VAL A 30 18.78 22.26 5.67
CA VAL A 30 18.71 21.37 6.84
C VAL A 30 17.74 20.21 6.60
N GLY A 31 16.55 20.49 6.03
CA GLY A 31 15.59 19.46 5.65
C GLY A 31 16.15 18.51 4.60
N GLY A 32 16.83 19.02 3.58
CA GLY A 32 17.49 18.21 2.55
C GLY A 32 18.56 17.28 3.13
N PHE A 33 19.38 17.79 4.05
CA PHE A 33 20.34 16.95 4.79
C PHE A 33 19.67 15.86 5.60
N TYR A 34 18.59 16.18 6.32
CA TYR A 34 17.84 15.20 7.08
C TYR A 34 17.33 14.08 6.18
N PHE A 35 16.66 14.41 5.06
CA PHE A 35 16.14 13.41 4.12
C PHE A 35 17.24 12.63 3.39
N SER A 36 18.39 13.27 3.11
CA SER A 36 19.53 12.58 2.50
C SER A 36 20.17 11.55 3.43
N TRP A 37 20.09 11.77 4.74
CA TRP A 37 20.67 10.86 5.73
C TRP A 37 19.68 9.81 6.25
N THR A 38 18.38 10.07 6.10
CA THR A 38 17.34 9.15 6.57
C THR A 38 17.08 8.10 5.49
N ASN A 39 17.25 6.83 5.84
CA ASN A 39 16.93 5.73 4.92
C ASN A 39 15.39 5.68 4.72
N ILE A 40 14.94 5.90 3.49
CA ILE A 40 13.53 5.90 3.10
C ILE A 40 12.85 4.56 3.39
N GLU A 41 13.60 3.44 3.32
CA GLU A 41 13.09 2.11 3.63
C GLU A 41 12.67 1.99 5.10
N SER A 42 13.45 2.61 6.01
CA SER A 42 13.12 2.62 7.44
C SER A 42 11.85 3.42 7.73
N ILE A 43 11.63 4.54 7.02
CA ILE A 43 10.41 5.36 7.14
C ILE A 43 9.19 4.59 6.63
N ARG A 44 9.35 3.82 5.55
CA ARG A 44 8.28 2.98 4.98
C ARG A 44 8.00 1.71 5.78
N GLY A 45 8.77 1.43 6.83
CA GLY A 45 8.61 0.23 7.63
C GLY A 45 9.07 -1.06 6.93
N GLU A 46 9.85 -0.95 5.85
CA GLU A 46 10.35 -2.11 5.10
C GLU A 46 11.19 -3.06 5.99
N PRO A 47 12.04 -2.59 6.93
CA PRO A 47 12.75 -3.47 7.84
C PRO A 47 11.84 -4.29 8.77
N LEU A 48 10.57 -3.91 8.92
CA LEU A 48 9.57 -4.65 9.71
C LEU A 48 8.87 -5.72 8.88
N ARG A 49 9.03 -5.70 7.56
CA ARG A 49 8.37 -6.60 6.62
C ARG A 49 9.32 -7.69 6.17
N LYS A 50 8.88 -8.94 6.23
CA LYS A 50 9.57 -10.04 5.55
C LYS A 50 9.41 -9.88 4.04
N GLU A 51 10.46 -10.19 3.32
CA GLU A 51 10.37 -10.34 1.86
C GLU A 51 9.29 -11.36 1.49
N ALA A 52 8.67 -11.12 0.34
CA ALA A 52 7.70 -12.07 -0.18
C ALA A 52 8.39 -13.41 -0.45
N THR A 53 7.81 -14.48 0.05
CA THR A 53 8.30 -15.83 -0.24
C THR A 53 8.17 -16.10 -1.75
N LEU A 54 9.24 -16.49 -2.38
CA LEU A 54 9.18 -16.88 -3.77
C LEU A 54 8.28 -18.11 -3.91
N LEU A 55 7.34 -18.06 -4.84
CA LEU A 55 6.54 -19.21 -5.20
C LEU A 55 7.47 -20.23 -5.85
N GLN A 56 7.63 -21.39 -5.24
CA GLN A 56 8.38 -22.48 -5.84
C GLN A 56 7.61 -23.00 -7.05
N GLY A 57 8.26 -23.00 -8.20
CA GLY A 57 7.67 -23.37 -9.49
C GLY A 57 7.33 -24.86 -9.63
N GLU A 58 7.57 -25.65 -8.58
CA GLU A 58 7.31 -27.08 -8.59
C GLU A 58 5.82 -27.43 -8.45
N GLY A 59 5.34 -28.27 -9.31
CA GLY A 59 3.97 -28.80 -9.33
C GLY A 59 3.09 -28.27 -10.44
N THR A 60 1.93 -28.89 -10.57
CA THR A 60 0.93 -28.54 -11.58
C THR A 60 0.15 -27.30 -11.16
N TRP A 61 0.00 -26.36 -12.07
CA TRP A 61 -0.83 -25.17 -11.90
C TRP A 61 -2.18 -25.41 -12.56
N ALA A 62 -3.23 -24.87 -11.95
CA ALA A 62 -4.55 -24.87 -12.57
C ALA A 62 -4.54 -24.08 -13.88
N SER A 63 -5.28 -24.55 -14.85
CA SER A 63 -5.42 -23.84 -16.13
C SER A 63 -6.09 -22.49 -15.91
N LEU A 64 -5.42 -21.41 -16.30
CA LEU A 64 -5.98 -20.07 -16.22
C LEU A 64 -7.30 -19.95 -17.00
N SER A 65 -7.42 -20.65 -18.12
CA SER A 65 -8.65 -20.66 -18.93
C SER A 65 -9.85 -21.26 -18.18
N GLU A 66 -9.61 -22.30 -17.37
CA GLU A 66 -10.65 -22.89 -16.51
C GLU A 66 -11.06 -21.96 -15.39
N VAL A 67 -10.09 -21.28 -14.75
CA VAL A 67 -10.38 -20.28 -13.71
C VAL A 67 -11.23 -19.13 -14.27
N ILE A 68 -10.82 -18.58 -15.42
CA ILE A 68 -11.57 -17.51 -16.10
C ILE A 68 -12.97 -17.98 -16.50
N SER A 69 -13.10 -19.18 -17.00
CA SER A 69 -14.43 -19.76 -17.32
C SER A 69 -15.30 -19.89 -16.06
N GLY A 70 -14.71 -20.30 -14.94
CA GLY A 70 -15.38 -20.34 -13.65
C GLY A 70 -15.87 -18.96 -13.17
N ILE A 71 -15.10 -17.90 -13.43
CA ILE A 71 -15.53 -16.54 -13.12
C ILE A 71 -16.68 -16.10 -14.03
N LYS A 72 -16.56 -16.32 -15.35
CA LYS A 72 -17.60 -15.98 -16.34
C LYS A 72 -18.92 -16.66 -16.07
N ASN A 73 -18.93 -17.85 -15.51
CA ASN A 73 -20.15 -18.57 -15.15
C ASN A 73 -20.88 -17.96 -13.95
N ARG A 74 -20.22 -17.09 -13.17
CA ARG A 74 -20.77 -16.47 -11.96
C ARG A 74 -21.01 -14.96 -12.10
N ASN A 75 -20.23 -14.31 -12.96
CA ASN A 75 -20.24 -12.86 -13.12
C ASN A 75 -20.16 -12.50 -14.61
N PRO A 76 -20.81 -11.41 -15.05
CA PRO A 76 -20.49 -10.82 -16.34
C PRO A 76 -19.03 -10.36 -16.32
N VAL A 77 -18.28 -10.69 -17.34
CA VAL A 77 -16.87 -10.29 -17.51
C VAL A 77 -16.74 -9.55 -18.83
N ASP A 78 -16.63 -8.22 -18.74
CA ASP A 78 -16.49 -7.36 -19.91
C ASP A 78 -15.05 -7.39 -20.45
N GLY A 79 -14.07 -7.54 -19.55
CA GLY A 79 -12.65 -7.63 -19.91
C GLY A 79 -11.78 -8.03 -18.72
N LEU A 80 -10.62 -8.60 -19.02
CA LEU A 80 -9.58 -8.88 -18.01
C LEU A 80 -8.63 -7.68 -17.92
N VAL A 81 -8.35 -7.25 -16.71
CA VAL A 81 -7.39 -6.17 -16.42
C VAL A 81 -6.02 -6.74 -16.10
N SER A 82 -5.96 -7.65 -15.15
CA SER A 82 -4.71 -8.32 -14.78
C SER A 82 -4.93 -9.70 -14.20
N VAL A 83 -3.90 -10.54 -14.30
CA VAL A 83 -3.83 -11.83 -13.62
C VAL A 83 -2.47 -11.93 -12.94
N GLN A 84 -2.47 -12.21 -11.67
CA GLN A 84 -1.26 -12.38 -10.88
C GLN A 84 -1.31 -13.70 -10.12
N LEU A 85 -0.16 -14.35 -10.02
CA LEU A 85 0.03 -15.49 -9.13
C LEU A 85 0.70 -14.98 -7.84
N ILE A 86 -0.01 -15.06 -6.73
CA ILE A 86 0.43 -14.56 -5.43
C ILE A 86 0.47 -15.69 -4.42
N GLU A 87 1.19 -15.48 -3.32
CA GLU A 87 1.22 -16.41 -2.18
C GLU A 87 0.34 -15.88 -1.06
N ILE A 88 -0.60 -16.71 -0.60
CA ILE A 88 -1.45 -16.45 0.56
C ILE A 88 -1.24 -17.58 1.57
N LEU A 89 -0.59 -17.29 2.69
CA LEU A 89 -0.31 -18.25 3.78
C LEU A 89 0.36 -19.56 3.29
N GLY A 90 1.37 -19.42 2.45
CA GLY A 90 2.13 -20.55 1.89
C GLY A 90 1.43 -21.27 0.72
N LYS A 91 0.26 -20.79 0.30
CA LYS A 91 -0.49 -21.38 -0.81
C LYS A 91 -0.49 -20.46 -2.02
N PRO A 92 -0.25 -20.99 -3.23
CA PRO A 92 -0.36 -20.19 -4.44
C PRO A 92 -1.83 -19.86 -4.71
N CYS A 93 -2.09 -18.63 -5.09
CA CYS A 93 -3.41 -18.14 -5.45
C CYS A 93 -3.33 -17.29 -6.71
N TYR A 94 -4.26 -17.47 -7.63
CA TYR A 94 -4.51 -16.50 -8.67
C TYR A 94 -5.31 -15.34 -8.11
N GLN A 95 -4.86 -14.12 -8.37
CA GLN A 95 -5.61 -12.89 -8.19
C GLN A 95 -5.95 -12.38 -9.58
N ILE A 96 -7.23 -12.37 -9.91
CA ILE A 96 -7.74 -11.96 -11.21
C ILE A 96 -8.52 -10.68 -11.04
N VAL A 97 -8.07 -9.61 -11.71
CA VAL A 97 -8.77 -8.34 -11.78
C VAL A 97 -9.47 -8.27 -13.13
N PHE A 98 -10.78 -8.01 -13.12
CA PHE A 98 -11.60 -7.96 -14.32
C PHE A 98 -12.64 -6.85 -14.22
N GLN A 99 -13.14 -6.40 -15.36
CA GLN A 99 -14.25 -5.45 -15.46
C GLN A 99 -15.58 -6.19 -15.52
N SER A 100 -16.56 -5.70 -14.75
CA SER A 100 -17.91 -6.21 -14.69
C SER A 100 -18.85 -5.05 -14.43
N ASP A 101 -19.79 -4.79 -15.35
CA ASP A 101 -20.73 -3.66 -15.27
C ASP A 101 -20.05 -2.31 -15.07
N GLY A 102 -18.95 -2.07 -15.77
CA GLY A 102 -18.17 -0.84 -15.71
C GLY A 102 -17.38 -0.62 -14.42
N LYS A 103 -17.25 -1.66 -13.56
CA LYS A 103 -16.50 -1.61 -12.31
C LYS A 103 -15.40 -2.67 -12.30
N GLU A 104 -14.26 -2.34 -11.73
CA GLU A 104 -13.23 -3.34 -11.45
C GLU A 104 -13.66 -4.23 -10.29
N ARG A 105 -13.48 -5.53 -10.49
CA ARG A 105 -13.70 -6.57 -9.48
C ARG A 105 -12.48 -7.46 -9.40
N VAL A 106 -12.27 -8.00 -8.23
CA VAL A 106 -11.18 -8.94 -7.97
C VAL A 106 -11.76 -10.29 -7.58
N GLN A 107 -11.19 -11.35 -8.10
CA GLN A 107 -11.55 -12.72 -7.72
C GLN A 107 -10.26 -13.50 -7.42
N LEU A 108 -10.26 -14.14 -6.26
CA LEU A 108 -9.20 -15.06 -5.88
C LEU A 108 -9.58 -16.48 -6.30
N ALA A 109 -8.57 -17.25 -6.72
CA ALA A 109 -8.71 -18.67 -7.00
C ALA A 109 -7.50 -19.44 -6.49
N ASP A 110 -7.71 -20.67 -6.06
CA ASP A 110 -6.61 -21.56 -5.66
C ASP A 110 -5.70 -21.87 -6.87
N GLY A 111 -4.39 -21.65 -6.74
CA GLY A 111 -3.45 -21.79 -7.85
C GLY A 111 -3.21 -23.24 -8.29
N ARG A 112 -3.58 -24.22 -7.50
CA ARG A 112 -3.40 -25.64 -7.80
C ARG A 112 -4.68 -26.26 -8.38
N SER A 113 -5.81 -26.01 -7.76
CA SER A 113 -7.11 -26.59 -8.15
C SER A 113 -7.92 -25.71 -9.10
N GLY A 114 -7.61 -24.41 -9.20
CA GLY A 114 -8.41 -23.43 -9.94
C GLY A 114 -9.74 -23.08 -9.26
N ALA A 115 -10.02 -23.63 -8.10
CA ALA A 115 -11.26 -23.35 -7.39
C ALA A 115 -11.36 -21.89 -6.97
N LEU A 116 -12.47 -21.23 -7.32
CA LEU A 116 -12.72 -19.85 -6.88
C LEU A 116 -12.89 -19.82 -5.38
N ARG A 117 -12.22 -18.91 -4.73
CA ARG A 117 -12.28 -18.73 -3.28
C ARG A 117 -12.96 -17.41 -2.90
N PRO A 118 -13.62 -17.36 -1.74
CA PRO A 118 -14.17 -16.11 -1.21
C PRO A 118 -13.04 -15.14 -0.80
N PRO A 119 -13.36 -13.86 -0.58
CA PRO A 119 -12.46 -12.91 0.03
C PRO A 119 -11.85 -13.41 1.34
N LEU A 120 -10.69 -12.89 1.70
CA LEU A 120 -9.99 -13.27 2.93
C LEU A 120 -10.86 -13.03 4.15
N THR A 121 -10.94 -14.03 5.00
CA THR A 121 -11.58 -13.91 6.31
C THR A 121 -10.71 -13.12 7.28
N ARG A 122 -11.32 -12.57 8.35
CA ARG A 122 -10.58 -11.88 9.43
C ARG A 122 -9.44 -12.73 9.97
N LYS A 123 -9.66 -14.03 10.15
CA LYS A 123 -8.65 -14.97 10.66
C LYS A 123 -7.47 -15.10 9.70
N GLU A 124 -7.74 -15.26 8.42
CA GLU A 124 -6.69 -15.33 7.38
C GLU A 124 -5.92 -14.03 7.26
N ALA A 125 -6.61 -12.87 7.29
CA ALA A 125 -5.98 -11.57 7.24
C ALA A 125 -5.03 -11.33 8.43
N ILE A 126 -5.42 -11.72 9.65
CA ILE A 126 -4.57 -11.65 10.84
C ILE A 126 -3.35 -12.57 10.67
N ALA A 127 -3.55 -13.81 10.24
CA ALA A 127 -2.48 -14.77 10.03
C ALA A 127 -1.49 -14.28 8.94
N LEU A 128 -2.02 -13.72 7.85
CA LEU A 128 -1.21 -13.15 6.77
C LEU A 128 -0.41 -11.95 7.27
N ALA A 129 -1.03 -11.01 8.00
CA ALA A 129 -0.34 -9.87 8.60
C ALA A 129 0.79 -10.32 9.53
N GLN A 130 0.55 -11.30 10.39
CA GLN A 130 1.56 -11.87 11.30
C GLN A 130 2.71 -12.55 10.54
N SER A 131 2.41 -13.27 9.46
CA SER A 131 3.43 -13.96 8.66
C SER A 131 4.37 -12.98 7.94
N ARG A 132 3.90 -11.78 7.63
CA ARG A 132 4.67 -10.72 6.94
C ARG A 132 5.51 -9.86 7.88
N LEU A 133 5.35 -9.98 9.20
CA LEU A 133 6.21 -9.27 10.13
C LEU A 133 7.54 -10.01 10.31
N PHE A 134 8.63 -9.25 10.26
CA PHE A 134 9.98 -9.79 10.52
C PHE A 134 10.14 -10.26 11.98
N ARG A 135 9.49 -9.56 12.92
CA ARG A 135 9.50 -9.90 14.36
C ARG A 135 8.10 -10.24 14.81
N LYS A 136 7.98 -11.24 15.68
CA LYS A 136 6.71 -11.50 16.35
C LYS A 136 6.32 -10.28 17.17
N ALA A 137 5.07 -9.86 17.04
CA ALA A 137 4.51 -8.73 17.76
C ALA A 137 3.20 -9.14 18.42
N GLU A 138 2.86 -8.45 19.50
CA GLU A 138 1.60 -8.66 20.21
C GLU A 138 0.43 -8.20 19.34
N PHE A 139 -0.53 -9.09 19.08
CA PHE A 139 -1.76 -8.73 18.38
C PHE A 139 -2.64 -7.87 19.31
N LYS A 140 -3.05 -6.69 18.86
CA LYS A 140 -3.91 -5.78 19.60
C LYS A 140 -5.36 -5.77 19.08
N GLY A 141 -5.55 -5.92 17.80
CA GLY A 141 -6.89 -5.91 17.21
C GLY A 141 -6.87 -5.95 15.69
N ALA A 142 -8.05 -6.15 15.10
CA ALA A 142 -8.24 -6.03 13.66
C ALA A 142 -9.60 -5.36 13.37
N ALA A 143 -9.57 -4.29 12.59
CA ALA A 143 -10.75 -3.57 12.12
C ALA A 143 -10.99 -3.88 10.65
N TYR A 144 -12.27 -3.96 10.25
CA TYR A 144 -12.66 -4.14 8.86
C TYR A 144 -12.97 -2.77 8.24
N LEU A 145 -12.33 -2.46 7.15
CA LEU A 145 -12.43 -1.18 6.44
C LEU A 145 -13.20 -1.40 5.14
N THR A 146 -14.33 -0.71 4.99
CA THR A 146 -15.11 -0.67 3.76
C THR A 146 -14.99 0.64 3.02
N GLN A 147 -14.51 1.68 3.72
CA GLN A 147 -14.28 3.01 3.18
C GLN A 147 -13.13 3.69 3.94
N THR A 148 -12.50 4.64 3.30
CA THR A 148 -11.45 5.49 3.89
C THR A 148 -11.73 6.94 3.53
N ASP A 149 -11.34 7.87 4.39
CA ASP A 149 -11.37 9.30 4.10
C ASP A 149 -10.05 9.78 3.43
N ALA A 150 -10.02 11.05 3.04
CA ALA A 150 -8.87 11.65 2.36
C ALA A 150 -7.59 11.72 3.23
N HIS A 151 -7.72 11.59 4.55
CA HIS A 151 -6.62 11.65 5.52
C HIS A 151 -6.18 10.28 6.03
N HIS A 152 -6.92 9.22 5.66
CA HIS A 152 -6.61 7.86 6.10
C HIS A 152 -5.33 7.34 5.43
N GLU A 153 -4.46 6.66 6.20
CA GLU A 153 -3.19 6.10 5.70
C GLU A 153 -3.39 5.10 4.55
N TYR A 154 -4.52 4.38 4.55
CA TYR A 154 -4.89 3.39 3.54
C TYR A 154 -5.73 3.97 2.39
N ARG A 155 -5.78 5.31 2.23
CA ARG A 155 -6.49 5.94 1.12
C ARG A 155 -5.95 5.47 -0.24
N GLU A 156 -6.79 5.45 -1.25
CA GLU A 156 -6.44 5.05 -2.63
C GLU A 156 -5.90 3.62 -2.77
N LYS A 157 -6.18 2.77 -1.79
CA LYS A 157 -5.80 1.35 -1.80
C LYS A 157 -7.05 0.47 -1.94
N PRO A 158 -6.89 -0.78 -2.43
CA PRO A 158 -8.02 -1.69 -2.62
C PRO A 158 -8.82 -1.91 -1.34
N LEU A 159 -10.12 -1.74 -1.43
CA LEU A 159 -11.11 -2.01 -0.38
C LEU A 159 -12.07 -3.12 -0.86
N PRO A 160 -12.63 -3.90 0.05
CA PRO A 160 -12.47 -3.85 1.51
C PRO A 160 -11.13 -4.43 2.00
N ALA A 161 -10.72 -4.02 3.21
CA ALA A 161 -9.46 -4.44 3.80
C ALA A 161 -9.57 -4.63 5.32
N TYR A 162 -8.64 -5.39 5.89
CA TYR A 162 -8.44 -5.47 7.35
C TYR A 162 -7.24 -4.62 7.77
N ALA A 163 -7.43 -3.73 8.75
CA ALA A 163 -6.37 -3.05 9.46
C ALA A 163 -6.01 -3.85 10.71
N VAL A 164 -4.88 -4.55 10.68
CA VAL A 164 -4.42 -5.42 11.76
C VAL A 164 -3.39 -4.68 12.59
N GLN A 165 -3.72 -4.38 13.84
CA GLN A 165 -2.89 -3.61 14.75
C GLN A 165 -2.01 -4.53 15.60
N PHE A 166 -0.73 -4.17 15.67
CA PHE A 166 0.28 -4.84 16.48
C PHE A 166 0.89 -3.87 17.51
N GLY A 167 1.12 -4.38 18.71
CA GLY A 167 1.80 -3.68 19.80
C GLY A 167 3.31 -3.91 19.80
N ALA A 168 3.88 -4.00 21.00
CA ALA A 168 5.32 -4.20 21.17
C ALA A 168 5.81 -5.47 20.44
N PRO A 169 7.02 -5.49 19.90
CA PRO A 169 7.99 -4.39 19.84
C PRO A 169 7.86 -3.48 18.59
N VAL A 170 6.93 -3.76 17.68
CA VAL A 170 6.89 -3.08 16.35
C VAL A 170 5.91 -1.91 16.27
N HIS A 171 4.87 -1.85 17.12
CA HIS A 171 3.87 -0.77 17.16
C HIS A 171 3.39 -0.32 15.77
N THR A 172 2.83 -1.23 14.98
CA THR A 172 2.48 -0.97 13.59
C THR A 172 1.07 -1.45 13.25
N ILE A 173 0.51 -0.92 12.16
CA ILE A 173 -0.72 -1.41 11.54
C ILE A 173 -0.37 -2.02 10.19
N VAL A 174 -0.81 -3.24 9.96
CA VAL A 174 -0.68 -3.93 8.67
C VAL A 174 -2.03 -3.98 8.01
N TYR A 175 -2.11 -3.40 6.82
CA TYR A 175 -3.33 -3.42 6.03
C TYR A 175 -3.30 -4.61 5.08
N VAL A 176 -4.36 -5.40 5.09
CA VAL A 176 -4.53 -6.59 4.25
C VAL A 176 -5.81 -6.44 3.46
N SER A 177 -5.70 -6.26 2.12
CA SER A 177 -6.86 -6.34 1.24
C SER A 177 -7.50 -7.72 1.35
N THR A 178 -8.81 -7.79 1.22
CA THR A 178 -9.54 -9.06 1.26
C THR A 178 -9.53 -9.78 -0.09
N GLU A 179 -9.15 -9.07 -1.14
CA GLU A 179 -9.18 -9.51 -2.55
C GLU A 179 -7.84 -9.30 -3.25
#